data_fb96e116d516c79996348cbb500d603b
#
_entry.id   fb96e116d516c79996348cbb500d603b
#
_cell.length_a   1.000
_cell.length_b   1.000
_cell.length_c   1.000
_cell.angle_alpha   90.00
_cell.angle_beta   90.00
_cell.angle_gamma   90.00
#
_symmetry.space_group_name_H-M   'P 1'
#
loop_
_entity.id
_entity.type
_entity.pdbx_description
1 polymer ?
#
loop_
_entity_poly.entity_id
_entity_poly.type
_entity_poly.pdbx_seq_one_letter_code
_entity_poly.pdbx_strand_id
1 'polypeptide(L)'
;MAKMIHSMIRVLDEARSLAFYEAAFGLSVAERLDFPEFTLIYLANAESTFELELTVNKGRAEPYDLGNGYGHLAVSVEDVAAEHARMEAAGLAPRKIVDFAPAGTVIARFFFIADPDGYQIEVLERGGRYL
;
A
#
# COMPACT_ATOMS: atom_id res chain seq x y z
N MET A 1 -21.87 13.31 9.46
CA MET A 1 -20.51 13.32 8.90
C MET A 1 -20.02 11.88 8.78
N ALA A 2 -19.26 11.58 7.71
CA ALA A 2 -18.79 10.22 7.44
C ALA A 2 -17.36 10.01 7.97
N LYS A 3 -17.05 8.76 8.37
CA LYS A 3 -15.71 8.32 8.75
C LYS A 3 -15.15 7.47 7.60
N MET A 4 -13.94 7.77 7.15
CA MET A 4 -13.20 6.93 6.20
C MET A 4 -12.81 5.62 6.90
N ILE A 5 -13.17 4.47 6.33
CA ILE A 5 -12.95 3.15 6.96
C ILE A 5 -12.04 2.22 6.14
N HIS A 6 -12.13 2.25 4.83
CA HIS A 6 -11.25 1.44 3.97
C HIS A 6 -11.14 2.01 2.56
N SER A 7 -10.14 1.56 1.84
CA SER A 7 -10.01 1.67 0.38
C SER A 7 -9.87 0.27 -0.20
N MET A 8 -10.43 0.03 -1.37
CA MET A 8 -10.43 -1.30 -2.00
C MET A 8 -9.63 -1.30 -3.29
N ILE A 9 -8.83 -2.34 -3.46
CA ILE A 9 -8.15 -2.66 -4.70
C ILE A 9 -8.42 -4.11 -5.11
N ARG A 10 -8.38 -4.39 -6.40
CA ARG A 10 -8.52 -5.74 -6.95
C ARG A 10 -7.14 -6.33 -7.21
N VAL A 11 -6.91 -7.54 -6.71
CA VAL A 11 -5.64 -8.26 -6.86
C VAL A 11 -5.86 -9.63 -7.49
N LEU A 12 -4.88 -10.10 -8.26
CA LEU A 12 -4.98 -11.40 -8.95
C LEU A 12 -4.73 -12.59 -8.03
N ASP A 13 -3.73 -12.48 -7.18
CA ASP A 13 -3.22 -13.60 -6.38
C ASP A 13 -3.21 -13.23 -4.90
N GLU A 14 -4.08 -13.87 -4.13
CA GLU A 14 -4.23 -13.61 -2.70
C GLU A 14 -2.89 -13.77 -1.95
N ALA A 15 -2.25 -14.92 -2.09
CA ALA A 15 -1.03 -15.23 -1.34
C ALA A 15 0.10 -14.25 -1.66
N ARG A 16 0.27 -13.90 -2.92
CA ARG A 16 1.27 -12.94 -3.39
C ARG A 16 1.04 -11.55 -2.81
N SER A 17 -0.20 -11.07 -2.82
CA SER A 17 -0.54 -9.76 -2.27
C SER A 17 -0.41 -9.72 -0.76
N LEU A 18 -0.87 -10.75 -0.04
CA LEU A 18 -0.72 -10.84 1.42
C LEU A 18 0.74 -10.82 1.84
N ALA A 19 1.60 -11.58 1.15
CA ALA A 19 3.03 -11.61 1.43
C ALA A 19 3.68 -10.23 1.24
N PHE A 20 3.29 -9.51 0.18
CA PHE A 20 3.80 -8.17 -0.08
C PHE A 20 3.40 -7.18 1.02
N TYR A 21 2.12 -7.09 1.34
CA TYR A 21 1.63 -6.10 2.31
C TYR A 21 2.11 -6.39 3.73
N GLU A 22 2.31 -7.65 4.08
CA GLU A 22 2.94 -7.99 5.35
C GLU A 22 4.42 -7.59 5.37
N ALA A 23 5.18 -7.94 4.34
CA ALA A 23 6.61 -7.62 4.26
C ALA A 23 6.87 -6.12 4.17
N ALA A 24 6.08 -5.39 3.38
CA ALA A 24 6.26 -3.96 3.17
C ALA A 24 5.80 -3.12 4.38
N PHE A 25 4.62 -3.41 4.93
CA PHE A 25 3.94 -2.50 5.86
C PHE A 25 3.47 -3.17 7.16
N GLY A 26 3.74 -4.44 7.35
CA GLY A 26 3.25 -5.16 8.54
C GLY A 26 1.72 -5.27 8.59
N LEU A 27 1.05 -5.23 7.44
CA LEU A 27 -0.38 -5.40 7.37
C LEU A 27 -0.73 -6.89 7.41
N SER A 28 -1.60 -7.27 8.32
CA SER A 28 -2.10 -8.64 8.46
C SER A 28 -3.61 -8.71 8.24
N VAL A 29 -4.12 -9.93 8.03
CA VAL A 29 -5.55 -10.15 7.80
C VAL A 29 -6.34 -9.88 9.06
N ALA A 30 -7.19 -8.85 9.02
CA ALA A 30 -8.16 -8.54 10.06
C ALA A 30 -9.46 -9.34 9.88
N GLU A 31 -9.90 -9.51 8.62
CA GLU A 31 -11.11 -10.25 8.28
C GLU A 31 -10.97 -10.82 6.88
N ARG A 32 -11.52 -12.01 6.65
CA ARG A 32 -11.58 -12.65 5.33
C ARG A 32 -12.96 -13.24 5.10
N LEU A 33 -13.63 -12.77 4.04
CA LEU A 33 -14.97 -13.20 3.66
C LEU A 33 -14.90 -13.90 2.31
N ASP A 34 -15.21 -15.19 2.29
CA ASP A 34 -15.14 -16.02 1.08
C ASP A 34 -16.53 -16.26 0.51
N PHE A 35 -16.72 -15.87 -0.76
CA PHE A 35 -17.95 -16.04 -1.51
C PHE A 35 -17.71 -16.89 -2.76
N PRO A 36 -18.74 -17.45 -3.40
CA PRO A 36 -18.57 -18.32 -4.57
C PRO A 36 -17.78 -17.66 -5.71
N GLU A 37 -17.92 -16.36 -5.95
CA GLU A 37 -17.33 -15.66 -7.10
C GLU A 37 -16.14 -14.78 -6.75
N PHE A 38 -16.00 -14.41 -5.47
CA PHE A 38 -14.91 -13.53 -5.02
C PHE A 38 -14.61 -13.71 -3.54
N THR A 39 -13.45 -13.24 -3.13
CA THR A 39 -13.03 -13.17 -1.73
C THR A 39 -12.71 -11.72 -1.37
N LEU A 40 -13.16 -11.27 -0.21
CA LEU A 40 -12.80 -9.98 0.37
C LEU A 40 -11.84 -10.21 1.54
N ILE A 41 -10.75 -9.44 1.56
CA ILE A 41 -9.73 -9.57 2.60
C ILE A 41 -9.41 -8.17 3.11
N TYR A 42 -9.58 -7.94 4.40
CA TYR A 42 -9.30 -6.67 5.04
C TYR A 42 -7.96 -6.75 5.75
N LEU A 43 -7.05 -5.85 5.39
CA LEU A 43 -5.70 -5.79 5.95
C LEU A 43 -5.57 -4.61 6.90
N ALA A 44 -4.95 -4.83 8.05
CA ALA A 44 -4.76 -3.82 9.07
C ALA A 44 -3.49 -4.07 9.87
N ASN A 45 -3.06 -3.05 10.61
CA ASN A 45 -2.07 -3.15 11.68
C ASN A 45 -2.47 -2.23 12.84
N ALA A 46 -1.65 -2.15 13.87
CA ALA A 46 -1.96 -1.36 15.07
C ALA A 46 -1.84 0.16 14.89
N GLU A 47 -1.28 0.60 13.75
CA GLU A 47 -1.00 2.02 13.52
C GLU A 47 -2.26 2.84 13.18
N SER A 48 -3.29 2.21 12.62
CA SER A 48 -4.50 2.92 12.20
C SER A 48 -5.73 2.01 12.23
N THR A 49 -6.92 2.63 12.27
CA THR A 49 -8.20 1.93 12.13
C THR A 49 -8.68 1.87 10.68
N PHE A 50 -7.99 2.54 9.76
CA PHE A 50 -8.28 2.47 8.33
C PHE A 50 -7.70 1.17 7.77
N GLU A 51 -8.48 0.48 6.94
CA GLU A 51 -8.09 -0.82 6.39
C GLU A 51 -7.88 -0.76 4.88
N LEU A 52 -7.03 -1.63 4.39
CA LEU A 52 -6.93 -1.90 2.96
C LEU A 52 -7.76 -3.14 2.65
N GLU A 53 -8.79 -3.00 1.83
CA GLU A 53 -9.60 -4.12 1.37
C GLU A 53 -9.07 -4.64 0.04
N LEU A 54 -8.77 -5.94 -0.01
CA LEU A 54 -8.43 -6.64 -1.25
C LEU A 54 -9.64 -7.41 -1.74
N THR A 55 -9.96 -7.27 -3.03
CA THR A 55 -10.94 -8.12 -3.71
C THR A 55 -10.21 -9.07 -4.65
N VAL A 56 -10.41 -10.36 -4.45
CA VAL A 56 -9.90 -11.41 -5.34
C VAL A 56 -11.09 -12.00 -6.11
N ASN A 57 -11.18 -11.71 -7.40
CA ASN A 57 -12.22 -12.29 -8.27
C ASN A 57 -11.77 -13.69 -8.71
N LYS A 58 -12.55 -14.70 -8.35
CA LYS A 58 -12.23 -16.10 -8.66
C LYS A 58 -12.32 -16.35 -10.17
N GLY A 59 -11.35 -17.11 -10.69
CA GLY A 59 -11.31 -17.45 -12.11
C GLY A 59 -10.70 -16.39 -13.04
N ARG A 60 -10.32 -15.25 -12.52
CA ARG A 60 -9.60 -14.24 -13.30
C ARG A 60 -8.11 -14.58 -13.39
N ALA A 61 -7.56 -14.64 -14.59
CA ALA A 61 -6.15 -14.93 -14.85
C ALA A 61 -5.38 -13.70 -15.38
N GLU A 62 -6.08 -12.75 -16.01
CA GLU A 62 -5.45 -11.61 -16.67
C GLU A 62 -5.23 -10.42 -15.70
N PRO A 63 -4.12 -9.69 -15.83
CA PRO A 63 -3.88 -8.48 -15.07
C PRO A 63 -5.03 -7.48 -15.18
N TYR A 64 -5.27 -6.71 -14.10
CA TYR A 64 -6.21 -5.60 -14.14
C TYR A 64 -5.60 -4.42 -14.88
N ASP A 65 -6.42 -3.74 -15.66
CA ASP A 65 -6.08 -2.45 -16.25
C ASP A 65 -6.32 -1.37 -15.18
N LEU A 66 -5.25 -0.78 -14.66
CA LEU A 66 -5.35 0.26 -13.63
C LEU A 66 -5.73 1.62 -14.23
N GLY A 67 -5.62 1.77 -15.54
CA GLY A 67 -5.95 3.02 -16.25
C GLY A 67 -5.07 4.19 -15.83
N ASN A 68 -5.56 5.39 -16.06
CA ASN A 68 -4.89 6.64 -15.69
C ASN A 68 -5.62 7.43 -14.58
N GLY A 69 -6.65 6.84 -13.99
CA GLY A 69 -7.44 7.46 -12.93
C GLY A 69 -6.99 7.10 -11.50
N TYR A 70 -6.28 5.96 -11.35
CA TYR A 70 -5.71 5.59 -10.06
C TYR A 70 -4.47 6.44 -9.79
N GLY A 71 -4.40 7.03 -8.61
CA GLY A 71 -3.19 7.70 -8.13
C GLY A 71 -2.33 6.74 -7.30
N HIS A 72 -2.44 6.85 -5.99
CA HIS A 72 -1.70 5.98 -5.07
C HIS A 72 -2.38 5.90 -3.70
N LEU A 73 -2.07 4.86 -2.96
CA LEU A 73 -2.25 4.80 -1.52
C LEU A 73 -1.04 5.45 -0.86
N ALA A 74 -1.19 5.93 0.35
CA ALA A 74 -0.08 6.48 1.11
C ALA A 74 -0.02 5.90 2.51
N VAL A 75 1.21 5.66 2.98
CA VAL A 75 1.51 5.26 4.36
C VAL A 75 2.54 6.21 4.93
N SER A 76 2.54 6.42 6.25
CA SER A 76 3.58 7.20 6.91
C SER A 76 4.46 6.30 7.77
N VAL A 77 5.75 6.59 7.79
CA VAL A 77 6.77 5.87 8.56
C VAL A 77 7.65 6.86 9.31
N GLU A 78 8.28 6.41 10.40
CA GLU A 78 9.12 7.31 11.21
C GLU A 78 10.43 7.66 10.51
N ASP A 79 11.07 6.71 9.83
CA ASP A 79 12.35 6.86 9.16
C ASP A 79 12.26 6.28 7.75
N VAL A 80 12.08 7.15 6.77
CA VAL A 80 11.92 6.74 5.38
C VAL A 80 13.18 6.09 4.80
N ALA A 81 14.36 6.52 5.24
CA ALA A 81 15.62 5.94 4.76
C ALA A 81 15.81 4.51 5.29
N ALA A 82 15.51 4.27 6.56
CA ALA A 82 15.57 2.93 7.14
C ALA A 82 14.56 1.98 6.49
N GLU A 83 13.33 2.44 6.26
CA GLU A 83 12.29 1.65 5.60
C GLU A 83 12.64 1.35 4.14
N HIS A 84 13.19 2.31 3.42
CA HIS A 84 13.67 2.10 2.05
C HIS A 84 14.75 1.01 2.00
N ALA A 85 15.75 1.09 2.87
CA ALA A 85 16.83 0.10 2.95
C ALA A 85 16.31 -1.30 3.30
N ARG A 86 15.34 -1.38 4.24
CA ARG A 86 14.70 -2.63 4.63
C ARG A 86 13.92 -3.27 3.48
N MET A 87 13.15 -2.47 2.75
CA MET A 87 12.37 -2.96 1.61
C MET A 87 13.24 -3.36 0.44
N GLU A 88 14.34 -2.63 0.21
CA GLU A 88 15.33 -3.00 -0.81
C GLU A 88 16.00 -4.34 -0.48
N ALA A 89 16.42 -4.53 0.76
CA ALA A 89 17.00 -5.81 1.22
C ALA A 89 16.00 -6.98 1.13
N ALA A 90 14.70 -6.71 1.27
CA ALA A 90 13.64 -7.71 1.11
C ALA A 90 13.26 -7.98 -0.36
N GLY A 91 13.90 -7.32 -1.32
CA GLY A 91 13.63 -7.52 -2.75
C GLY A 91 12.34 -6.87 -3.24
N LEU A 92 11.81 -5.88 -2.52
CA LEU A 92 10.55 -5.22 -2.88
C LEU A 92 10.70 -4.09 -3.89
N ALA A 93 11.94 -3.76 -4.28
CA ALA A 93 12.29 -2.79 -5.32
C ALA A 93 11.67 -1.39 -5.12
N PRO A 94 11.90 -0.74 -3.95
CA PRO A 94 11.43 0.62 -3.75
C PRO A 94 12.15 1.58 -4.70
N ARG A 95 11.42 2.61 -5.15
CA ARG A 95 12.02 3.67 -5.98
C ARG A 95 12.87 4.59 -5.13
N LYS A 96 13.63 5.46 -5.79
CA LYS A 96 14.51 6.43 -5.16
C LYS A 96 13.75 7.34 -4.19
N ILE A 97 14.36 7.63 -3.04
CA ILE A 97 13.87 8.62 -2.09
C ILE A 97 13.91 10.02 -2.73
N VAL A 98 12.82 10.77 -2.54
CA VAL A 98 12.65 12.14 -3.02
C VAL A 98 12.49 13.08 -1.84
N ASP A 99 13.27 14.16 -1.84
CA ASP A 99 13.08 15.31 -0.96
C ASP A 99 12.29 16.36 -1.75
N PHE A 100 11.01 16.51 -1.43
CA PHE A 100 10.13 17.45 -2.11
C PHE A 100 10.25 18.85 -1.50
N ALA A 101 10.91 19.74 -2.24
CA ALA A 101 11.26 21.09 -1.79
C ALA A 101 10.91 22.14 -2.87
N PRO A 102 9.61 22.36 -3.17
CA PRO A 102 9.19 23.22 -4.28
C PRO A 102 9.60 24.69 -4.12
N ALA A 103 9.83 25.16 -2.90
CA ALA A 103 10.27 26.51 -2.58
C ALA A 103 11.59 26.53 -1.79
N GLY A 104 12.46 25.54 -1.97
CA GLY A 104 13.76 25.44 -1.31
C GLY A 104 13.73 24.83 0.10
N THR A 105 12.55 24.66 0.69
CA THR A 105 12.37 23.98 1.99
C THR A 105 11.72 22.62 1.77
N VAL A 106 12.29 21.56 2.36
CA VAL A 106 11.72 20.21 2.28
C VAL A 106 10.41 20.17 3.06
N ILE A 107 9.30 19.89 2.36
CA ILE A 107 7.97 19.76 2.96
C ILE A 107 7.49 18.32 3.02
N ALA A 108 8.12 17.42 2.26
CA ALA A 108 7.83 15.99 2.28
C ALA A 108 9.07 15.21 1.86
N ARG A 109 9.26 14.06 2.47
CA ARG A 109 10.30 13.11 2.09
C ARG A 109 9.66 11.76 1.91
N PHE A 110 9.82 11.15 0.75
CA PHE A 110 9.06 9.96 0.39
C PHE A 110 9.76 9.11 -0.66
N PHE A 111 9.27 7.90 -0.84
CA PHE A 111 9.53 7.07 -2.01
C PHE A 111 8.25 6.33 -2.42
N PHE A 112 8.23 5.83 -3.66
CA PHE A 112 7.17 4.98 -4.16
C PHE A 112 7.60 3.52 -4.21
N ILE A 113 6.64 2.63 -3.98
CA ILE A 113 6.78 1.20 -4.18
C ILE A 113 5.52 0.69 -4.90
N ALA A 114 5.67 -0.27 -5.80
CA ALA A 114 4.54 -0.91 -6.45
C ALA A 114 4.24 -2.26 -5.81
N ASP A 115 2.96 -2.56 -5.62
CA ASP A 115 2.54 -3.88 -5.19
C ASP A 115 2.63 -4.90 -6.36
N PRO A 116 2.39 -6.20 -6.13
CA PRO A 116 2.49 -7.21 -7.20
C PRO A 116 1.56 -7.01 -8.39
N ASP A 117 0.46 -6.26 -8.23
CA ASP A 117 -0.47 -5.93 -9.31
C ASP A 117 -0.18 -4.59 -9.97
N GLY A 118 0.85 -3.86 -9.52
CA GLY A 118 1.27 -2.58 -10.07
C GLY A 118 0.68 -1.36 -9.37
N TYR A 119 -0.10 -1.52 -8.30
CA TYR A 119 -0.62 -0.39 -7.53
C TYR A 119 0.52 0.35 -6.84
N GLN A 120 0.58 1.67 -7.07
CA GLN A 120 1.59 2.53 -6.47
C GLN A 120 1.23 2.86 -5.03
N ILE A 121 2.22 2.82 -4.16
CA ILE A 121 2.08 3.22 -2.77
C ILE A 121 3.18 4.22 -2.44
N GLU A 122 2.80 5.37 -1.90
CA GLU A 122 3.72 6.40 -1.43
C GLU A 122 4.06 6.14 0.04
N VAL A 123 5.35 6.07 0.33
CA VAL A 123 5.84 5.91 1.70
C VAL A 123 6.44 7.24 2.15
N LEU A 124 5.77 7.91 3.08
CA LEU A 124 6.10 9.26 3.54
C LEU A 124 6.72 9.24 4.94
N GLU A 125 7.71 10.09 5.14
CA GLU A 125 8.23 10.32 6.49
C GLU A 125 7.23 11.10 7.34
N ARG A 126 6.97 10.61 8.57
CA ARG A 126 6.03 11.28 9.49
C ARG A 126 6.51 12.67 9.85
N GLY A 127 5.60 13.61 9.81
CA GLY A 127 5.85 14.99 10.19
C GLY A 127 4.84 15.92 9.54
N GLY A 128 4.60 17.06 10.16
CA GLY A 128 3.69 18.07 9.65
C GLY A 128 2.30 17.50 9.35
N ARG A 129 1.93 17.51 8.08
CA ARG A 129 0.65 16.99 7.58
C ARG A 129 0.56 15.46 7.58
N TYR A 130 1.69 14.77 7.49
CA TYR A 130 1.76 13.32 7.27
C TYR A 130 1.99 12.57 8.59
N LEU A 131 0.90 12.36 9.33
CA LEU A 131 0.93 11.71 10.65
C LEU A 131 0.17 10.40 10.67
#